data_a180cd7ce264e2fa9ff7c08f4621a1bd
#
_entry.id   a180cd7ce264e2fa9ff7c08f4621a1bd
#
_cell.length_a   1.000
_cell.length_b   1.000
_cell.length_c   1.000
_cell.angle_alpha   90.00
_cell.angle_beta   90.00
_cell.angle_gamma   90.00
#
_symmetry.space_group_name_H-M   'P 1'
#
loop_
_entity.id
_entity.type
_entity.pdbx_description
1 polymer ?
#
loop_
_entity_poly.entity_id
_entity_poly.type
_entity_poly.pdbx_seq_one_letter_code
_entity_poly.pdbx_strand_id
1 'polypeptide(L)'
;MAFKIIETKFIGGYNFLKDLPKDYPQIALLGRSNAGKSTLVNRLCNRKSLAKTSKTPGRTQEFNFFEVTYKANDELKKFHLVDLPGFGFAKFSKVKQNALSKNIVNYLTSDLPLLGILLLNDSRRTPKEDECAIQKLCFNYNRFLQIILTKIDKLKKNDIKKQKEIISKCYNLEADDVLLSGNGIDVNLIWNRIFEAGYLE
;
A
#
# COMPACT_ATOMS: atom_id res chain seq x y z
N MET A 1 10.74 -6.97 18.14
CA MET A 1 11.29 -8.12 17.35
C MET A 1 12.29 -7.62 16.34
N ALA A 2 13.42 -8.31 16.16
CA ALA A 2 14.34 -8.00 15.07
C ALA A 2 13.91 -8.78 13.83
N PHE A 3 13.56 -8.10 12.77
CA PHE A 3 13.30 -8.72 11.47
C PHE A 3 14.30 -8.19 10.44
N LYS A 4 14.53 -8.97 9.39
CA LYS A 4 15.40 -8.59 8.27
C LYS A 4 14.82 -9.10 6.97
N ILE A 5 14.62 -8.20 6.02
CA ILE A 5 14.27 -8.59 4.64
C ILE A 5 15.51 -9.23 4.00
N ILE A 6 15.35 -10.44 3.52
CA ILE A 6 16.42 -11.25 2.90
C ILE A 6 16.38 -11.13 1.39
N GLU A 7 15.19 -11.32 0.80
CA GLU A 7 15.02 -11.32 -0.65
C GLU A 7 13.64 -10.79 -1.05
N THR A 8 13.55 -10.24 -2.24
CA THR A 8 12.29 -9.86 -2.86
C THR A 8 12.31 -10.22 -4.34
N LYS A 9 11.27 -10.92 -4.80
CA LYS A 9 11.10 -11.36 -6.19
C LYS A 9 9.76 -10.88 -6.74
N PHE A 10 9.74 -10.41 -7.98
CA PHE A 10 8.49 -10.21 -8.71
C PHE A 10 7.95 -11.57 -9.17
N ILE A 11 6.72 -11.89 -8.80
CA ILE A 11 6.07 -13.17 -9.12
C ILE A 11 5.26 -13.06 -10.40
N GLY A 12 4.47 -12.00 -10.55
CA GLY A 12 3.63 -11.80 -11.72
C GLY A 12 2.64 -10.67 -11.57
N GLY A 13 2.01 -10.32 -12.70
CA GLY A 13 0.86 -9.43 -12.77
C GLY A 13 -0.40 -10.23 -13.10
N TYR A 14 -1.48 -10.00 -12.37
CA TYR A 14 -2.72 -10.76 -12.49
C TYR A 14 -3.91 -9.83 -12.71
N ASN A 15 -4.84 -10.23 -13.58
CA ASN A 15 -6.03 -9.44 -13.91
C ASN A 15 -7.30 -9.94 -13.22
N PHE A 16 -7.33 -11.21 -12.82
CA PHE A 16 -8.51 -11.85 -12.25
C PHE A 16 -8.22 -12.40 -10.85
N LEU A 17 -9.16 -12.22 -9.94
CA LEU A 17 -9.03 -12.66 -8.54
C LEU A 17 -8.80 -14.17 -8.39
N LYS A 18 -9.41 -14.97 -9.29
CA LYS A 18 -9.26 -16.44 -9.27
C LYS A 18 -7.83 -16.92 -9.50
N ASP A 19 -7.02 -16.11 -10.19
CA ASP A 19 -5.64 -16.45 -10.58
C ASP A 19 -4.60 -15.93 -9.58
N LEU A 20 -5.04 -15.20 -8.51
CA LEU A 20 -4.12 -14.64 -7.52
C LEU A 20 -3.47 -15.72 -6.68
N PRO A 21 -2.17 -15.58 -6.36
CA PRO A 21 -1.48 -16.47 -5.41
C PRO A 21 -2.17 -16.48 -4.04
N LYS A 22 -2.24 -17.66 -3.39
CA LYS A 22 -2.90 -17.87 -2.08
C LYS A 22 -1.99 -18.54 -1.05
N ASP A 23 -0.79 -18.84 -1.43
CA ASP A 23 0.19 -19.65 -0.69
C ASP A 23 0.81 -18.93 0.51
N TYR A 24 0.82 -17.59 0.49
CA TYR A 24 1.37 -16.78 1.59
C TYR A 24 0.44 -15.66 2.01
N PRO A 25 0.58 -15.17 3.27
CA PRO A 25 -0.08 -13.95 3.71
C PRO A 25 0.18 -12.77 2.77
N GLN A 26 -0.77 -11.85 2.65
CA GLN A 26 -0.69 -10.73 1.71
C GLN A 26 -0.80 -9.40 2.43
N ILE A 27 0.04 -8.44 2.04
CA ILE A 27 -0.06 -7.03 2.42
C ILE A 27 -0.12 -6.22 1.14
N ALA A 28 -1.19 -5.45 0.96
CA ALA A 28 -1.42 -4.74 -0.28
C ALA A 28 -1.15 -3.24 -0.15
N LEU A 29 -0.58 -2.65 -1.20
CA LEU A 29 -0.47 -1.22 -1.36
C LEU A 29 -1.63 -0.70 -2.20
N LEU A 30 -2.36 0.24 -1.68
CA LEU A 30 -3.49 0.87 -2.34
C LEU A 30 -3.35 2.39 -2.28
N GLY A 31 -3.93 3.08 -3.22
CA GLY A 31 -3.94 4.54 -3.28
C GLY A 31 -4.31 5.03 -4.65
N ARG A 32 -4.62 6.32 -4.73
CA ARG A 32 -4.94 6.93 -6.02
C ARG A 32 -3.80 6.78 -7.00
N SER A 33 -4.14 6.89 -8.26
CA SER A 33 -3.13 6.94 -9.30
C SER A 33 -2.08 8.00 -9.02
N ASN A 34 -0.82 7.64 -9.23
CA ASN A 34 0.34 8.49 -8.94
C ASN A 34 0.50 8.86 -7.45
N ALA A 35 -0.12 8.14 -6.52
CA ALA A 35 0.12 8.29 -5.09
C ALA A 35 1.54 7.83 -4.66
N GLY A 36 2.30 7.17 -5.53
CA GLY A 36 3.67 6.74 -5.24
C GLY A 36 3.79 5.27 -4.83
N LYS A 37 2.79 4.42 -5.13
CA LYS A 37 2.79 2.99 -4.78
C LYS A 37 4.02 2.25 -5.28
N SER A 38 4.26 2.22 -6.58
CA SER A 38 5.42 1.52 -7.17
C SER A 38 6.76 2.09 -6.70
N THR A 39 6.82 3.38 -6.37
CA THR A 39 8.01 3.98 -5.75
C THR A 39 8.22 3.43 -4.34
N LEU A 40 7.14 3.31 -3.56
CA LEU A 40 7.22 2.77 -2.20
C LEU A 40 7.57 1.27 -2.24
N VAL A 41 6.99 0.47 -3.14
CA VAL A 41 7.36 -0.93 -3.35
C VAL A 41 8.86 -1.06 -3.60
N ASN A 42 9.41 -0.29 -4.55
CA ASN A 42 10.84 -0.32 -4.86
C ASN A 42 11.72 0.02 -3.64
N ARG A 43 11.28 0.97 -2.82
CA ARG A 43 12.00 1.35 -1.59
C ARG A 43 11.91 0.29 -0.51
N LEU A 44 10.71 -0.26 -0.26
CA LEU A 44 10.49 -1.35 0.69
C LEU A 44 11.31 -2.59 0.31
N CYS A 45 11.38 -2.90 -0.98
CA CYS A 45 12.14 -4.03 -1.50
C CYS A 45 13.65 -3.74 -1.68
N ASN A 46 14.11 -2.54 -1.36
CA ASN A 46 15.49 -2.08 -1.60
C ASN A 46 15.97 -2.36 -3.04
N ARG A 47 15.11 -2.11 -4.03
CA ARG A 47 15.37 -2.33 -5.46
C ARG A 47 15.01 -1.09 -6.27
N LYS A 48 15.86 -0.71 -7.24
CA LYS A 48 15.64 0.52 -8.04
C LYS A 48 14.51 0.41 -9.06
N SER A 49 14.16 -0.79 -9.52
CA SER A 49 13.22 -0.99 -10.63
C SER A 49 12.45 -2.33 -10.57
N LEU A 50 12.18 -2.86 -9.38
CA LEU A 50 11.40 -4.09 -9.22
C LEU A 50 9.95 -3.86 -9.67
N ALA A 51 9.32 -2.80 -9.17
CA ALA A 51 8.04 -2.32 -9.68
C ALA A 51 8.28 -1.25 -10.74
N LYS A 52 7.63 -1.39 -11.91
CA LYS A 52 7.74 -0.41 -13.01
C LYS A 52 7.07 0.89 -12.60
N THR A 53 7.86 1.91 -12.30
CA THR A 53 7.35 3.26 -12.07
C THR A 53 7.00 3.92 -13.39
N SER A 54 5.81 4.48 -13.52
CA SER A 54 5.39 5.21 -14.71
C SER A 54 4.86 6.59 -14.35
N LYS A 55 5.29 7.60 -15.10
CA LYS A 55 4.68 8.94 -15.04
C LYS A 55 3.33 8.97 -15.75
N THR A 56 3.06 8.00 -16.63
CA THR A 56 1.79 7.90 -17.36
C THR A 56 0.74 7.24 -16.47
N PRO A 57 -0.35 7.95 -16.17
CA PRO A 57 -1.45 7.41 -15.39
C PRO A 57 -2.14 6.22 -16.10
N GLY A 58 -2.54 5.18 -15.34
CA GLY A 58 -3.32 4.04 -15.87
C GLY A 58 -2.49 2.86 -16.38
N ARG A 59 -1.18 2.84 -16.13
CA ARG A 59 -0.33 1.75 -16.62
C ARG A 59 -0.48 0.47 -15.79
N THR A 60 -0.67 0.58 -14.49
CA THR A 60 -0.89 -0.58 -13.62
C THR A 60 -2.39 -0.87 -13.58
N GLN A 61 -2.84 -1.87 -14.31
CA GLN A 61 -4.21 -2.38 -14.29
C GLN A 61 -4.28 -3.75 -13.60
N GLU A 62 -3.13 -4.33 -13.33
CA GLU A 62 -2.92 -5.66 -12.78
C GLU A 62 -2.60 -5.58 -11.29
N PHE A 63 -2.88 -6.65 -10.59
CA PHE A 63 -2.40 -6.91 -9.24
C PHE A 63 -0.97 -7.43 -9.36
N ASN A 64 0.03 -6.62 -9.02
CA ASN A 64 1.43 -7.02 -9.11
C ASN A 64 1.88 -7.64 -7.80
N PHE A 65 2.27 -8.91 -7.83
CA PHE A 65 2.70 -9.68 -6.68
C PHE A 65 4.22 -9.73 -6.58
N PHE A 66 4.71 -9.49 -5.37
CA PHE A 66 6.12 -9.59 -5.00
C PHE A 66 6.25 -10.52 -3.80
N GLU A 67 6.95 -11.63 -3.95
CA GLU A 67 7.31 -12.51 -2.82
C GLU A 67 8.40 -11.83 -2.02
N VAL A 68 8.19 -11.69 -0.73
CA VAL A 68 9.15 -11.15 0.23
C VAL A 68 9.54 -12.26 1.18
N THR A 69 10.82 -12.63 1.18
CA THR A 69 11.43 -13.52 2.17
C THR A 69 12.06 -12.68 3.27
N TYR A 70 11.71 -12.94 4.50
CA TYR A 70 12.26 -12.25 5.67
C TYR A 70 12.70 -13.25 6.75
N LYS A 71 13.60 -12.81 7.61
CA LYS A 71 14.03 -13.54 8.80
C LYS A 71 13.45 -12.87 10.03
N ALA A 72 12.76 -13.63 10.86
CA ALA A 72 12.25 -13.24 12.17
C ALA A 72 12.48 -14.40 13.15
N ASN A 73 12.99 -14.11 14.36
CA ASN A 73 13.26 -15.13 15.39
C ASN A 73 14.09 -16.33 14.85
N ASP A 74 15.09 -16.04 14.01
CA ASP A 74 15.95 -17.03 13.33
C ASP A 74 15.26 -17.92 12.28
N GLU A 75 13.97 -17.76 12.03
CA GLU A 75 13.21 -18.46 11.01
C GLU A 75 13.09 -17.64 9.72
N LEU A 76 13.13 -18.34 8.58
CA LEU A 76 12.80 -17.75 7.28
C LEU A 76 11.31 -17.91 7.00
N LYS A 77 10.64 -16.79 6.80
CA LYS A 77 9.21 -16.70 6.50
C LYS A 77 8.97 -15.94 5.22
N LYS A 78 7.78 -16.08 4.65
CA LYS A 78 7.40 -15.41 3.41
C LYS A 78 6.03 -14.76 3.50
N PHE A 79 5.86 -13.68 2.76
CA PHE A 79 4.57 -13.06 2.48
C PHE A 79 4.57 -12.42 1.08
N HIS A 80 3.41 -12.08 0.58
CA HIS A 80 3.27 -11.31 -0.65
C HIS A 80 3.01 -9.83 -0.38
N LEU A 81 3.85 -8.99 -0.96
CA LEU A 81 3.57 -7.56 -1.10
C LEU A 81 2.83 -7.37 -2.43
N VAL A 82 1.65 -6.72 -2.42
CA VAL A 82 0.78 -6.62 -3.60
C VAL A 82 0.60 -5.15 -3.98
N ASP A 83 1.11 -4.74 -5.15
CA ASP A 83 0.86 -3.40 -5.71
C ASP A 83 -0.46 -3.42 -6.47
N LEU A 84 -1.51 -2.89 -5.86
CA LEU A 84 -2.84 -2.83 -6.45
C LEU A 84 -2.94 -1.74 -7.53
N PRO A 85 -3.84 -1.89 -8.50
CA PRO A 85 -4.17 -0.82 -9.42
C PRO A 85 -4.53 0.46 -8.69
N GLY A 86 -4.05 1.60 -9.19
CA GLY A 86 -4.44 2.90 -8.63
C GLY A 86 -5.88 3.23 -8.97
N PHE A 87 -6.64 3.76 -8.03
CA PHE A 87 -8.00 4.26 -8.26
C PHE A 87 -8.06 5.75 -8.58
N GLY A 88 -9.25 6.28 -8.90
CA GLY A 88 -9.48 7.71 -9.11
C GLY A 88 -8.89 8.28 -10.41
N PHE A 89 -8.85 7.49 -11.48
CA PHE A 89 -8.39 7.92 -12.80
C PHE A 89 -9.43 8.74 -13.55
N ALA A 90 -9.22 10.04 -13.67
CA ALA A 90 -10.08 10.92 -14.48
C ALA A 90 -10.02 10.64 -16.00
N LYS A 91 -8.96 9.97 -16.48
CA LYS A 91 -8.77 9.69 -17.91
C LYS A 91 -9.38 8.38 -18.41
N PHE A 92 -9.89 7.53 -17.52
CA PHE A 92 -10.60 6.32 -17.93
C PHE A 92 -12.09 6.62 -18.13
N SER A 93 -12.72 5.86 -19.05
CA SER A 93 -14.17 5.85 -19.13
C SER A 93 -14.77 5.43 -17.78
N LYS A 94 -15.97 5.92 -17.47
CA LYS A 94 -16.70 5.55 -16.24
C LYS A 94 -16.82 4.03 -16.07
N VAL A 95 -17.04 3.30 -17.17
CA VAL A 95 -17.12 1.82 -17.18
C VAL A 95 -15.82 1.19 -16.68
N LYS A 96 -14.67 1.66 -17.16
CA LYS A 96 -13.36 1.13 -16.76
C LYS A 96 -13.00 1.50 -15.32
N GLN A 97 -13.37 2.71 -14.86
CA GLN A 97 -13.22 3.11 -13.47
C GLN A 97 -14.04 2.22 -12.54
N ASN A 98 -15.31 1.97 -12.88
CA ASN A 98 -16.20 1.13 -12.10
C ASN A 98 -15.71 -0.33 -12.03
N ALA A 99 -15.23 -0.90 -13.15
CA ALA A 99 -14.69 -2.25 -13.18
C ALA A 99 -13.44 -2.38 -12.29
N LEU A 100 -12.54 -1.40 -12.35
CA LEU A 100 -11.33 -1.37 -11.53
C LEU A 100 -11.66 -1.24 -10.04
N SER A 101 -12.57 -0.33 -9.70
CA SER A 101 -13.05 -0.15 -8.33
C SER A 101 -13.71 -1.42 -7.80
N LYS A 102 -14.54 -2.09 -8.61
CA LYS A 102 -15.16 -3.37 -8.27
C LYS A 102 -14.12 -4.47 -7.99
N ASN A 103 -13.07 -4.57 -8.81
CA ASN A 103 -12.00 -5.55 -8.59
C ASN A 103 -11.24 -5.28 -7.29
N ILE A 104 -10.97 -4.03 -6.95
CA ILE A 104 -10.34 -3.65 -5.68
C ILE A 104 -11.26 -4.03 -4.51
N VAL A 105 -12.53 -3.66 -4.55
CA VAL A 105 -13.51 -4.02 -3.51
C VAL A 105 -13.58 -5.53 -3.35
N ASN A 106 -13.74 -6.28 -4.42
CA ASN A 106 -13.80 -7.74 -4.38
C ASN A 106 -12.52 -8.36 -3.78
N TYR A 107 -11.35 -7.79 -4.06
CA TYR A 107 -10.10 -8.23 -3.44
C TYR A 107 -10.08 -7.96 -1.94
N LEU A 108 -10.49 -6.76 -1.50
CA LEU A 108 -10.51 -6.38 -0.08
C LEU A 108 -11.50 -7.19 0.74
N THR A 109 -12.57 -7.66 0.12
CA THR A 109 -13.67 -8.41 0.77
C THR A 109 -13.59 -9.92 0.54
N SER A 110 -12.56 -10.41 -0.17
CA SER A 110 -12.38 -11.84 -0.48
C SER A 110 -11.82 -12.63 0.70
N ASP A 111 -11.91 -13.97 0.60
CA ASP A 111 -11.30 -14.92 1.53
C ASP A 111 -9.81 -15.18 1.24
N LEU A 112 -9.18 -14.32 0.44
CA LEU A 112 -7.73 -14.37 0.21
C LEU A 112 -6.98 -14.09 1.52
N PRO A 113 -5.74 -14.58 1.68
CA PRO A 113 -4.95 -14.39 2.90
C PRO A 113 -4.42 -12.95 3.04
N LEU A 114 -5.29 -11.97 2.76
CA LEU A 114 -5.01 -10.55 2.89
C LEU A 114 -5.05 -10.16 4.37
N LEU A 115 -3.92 -9.78 4.92
CA LEU A 115 -3.79 -9.33 6.31
C LEU A 115 -4.14 -7.84 6.44
N GLY A 116 -3.68 -7.04 5.49
CA GLY A 116 -3.87 -5.59 5.61
C GLY A 116 -3.46 -4.78 4.39
N ILE A 117 -3.68 -3.49 4.53
CA ILE A 117 -3.52 -2.49 3.48
C ILE A 117 -2.59 -1.37 3.94
N LEU A 118 -1.65 -1.03 3.10
CA LEU A 118 -0.92 0.23 3.16
C LEU A 118 -1.62 1.22 2.24
N LEU A 119 -2.40 2.14 2.80
CA LEU A 119 -3.15 3.14 2.03
C LEU A 119 -2.32 4.41 1.85
N LEU A 120 -1.91 4.68 0.61
CA LEU A 120 -1.04 5.78 0.27
C LEU A 120 -1.83 7.05 -0.11
N ASN A 121 -1.56 8.12 0.60
CA ASN A 121 -2.04 9.46 0.29
C ASN A 121 -0.88 10.35 -0.15
N ASP A 122 -1.04 11.05 -1.26
CA ASP A 122 -0.13 12.14 -1.65
C ASP A 122 -0.30 13.27 -0.64
N SER A 123 0.78 13.61 0.06
CA SER A 123 0.76 14.58 1.16
C SER A 123 0.24 15.98 0.78
N ARG A 124 0.15 16.28 -0.51
CA ARG A 124 -0.35 17.55 -1.03
C ARG A 124 -1.87 17.59 -1.20
N ARG A 125 -2.58 16.50 -0.84
CA ARG A 125 -4.03 16.35 -1.07
C ARG A 125 -4.70 15.82 0.19
N THR A 126 -5.92 16.28 0.43
CA THR A 126 -6.80 15.65 1.42
C THR A 126 -7.43 14.38 0.86
N PRO A 127 -7.67 13.36 1.70
CA PRO A 127 -8.46 12.19 1.35
C PRO A 127 -9.85 12.57 0.83
N LYS A 128 -10.40 11.75 -0.02
CA LYS A 128 -11.76 11.87 -0.54
C LYS A 128 -12.60 10.68 -0.10
N GLU A 129 -13.85 10.65 -0.53
CA GLU A 129 -14.82 9.59 -0.21
C GLU A 129 -14.30 8.17 -0.50
N ASP A 130 -13.57 8.00 -1.63
CA ASP A 130 -12.98 6.71 -2.01
C ASP A 130 -12.01 6.18 -0.94
N GLU A 131 -11.11 7.05 -0.43
CA GLU A 131 -10.14 6.67 0.60
C GLU A 131 -10.83 6.35 1.93
N CYS A 132 -11.84 7.12 2.30
CA CYS A 132 -12.63 6.85 3.53
C CYS A 132 -13.47 5.57 3.39
N ALA A 133 -13.97 5.25 2.19
CA ALA A 133 -14.68 4.01 1.93
C ALA A 133 -13.76 2.79 2.08
N ILE A 134 -12.50 2.89 1.63
CA ILE A 134 -11.49 1.83 1.82
C ILE A 134 -11.23 1.60 3.31
N GLN A 135 -11.10 2.65 4.11
CA GLN A 135 -10.94 2.52 5.57
C GLN A 135 -12.11 1.74 6.21
N LYS A 136 -13.36 2.09 5.84
CA LYS A 136 -14.55 1.39 6.35
C LYS A 136 -14.55 -0.09 5.94
N LEU A 137 -14.15 -0.40 4.70
CA LEU A 137 -14.05 -1.80 4.25
C LEU A 137 -12.99 -2.55 5.05
N CYS A 138 -11.81 -1.97 5.28
CA CYS A 138 -10.77 -2.61 6.08
C CYS A 138 -11.27 -2.92 7.49
N PHE A 139 -11.96 -1.98 8.13
CA PHE A 139 -12.56 -2.18 9.46
C PHE A 139 -13.60 -3.31 9.45
N ASN A 140 -14.53 -3.30 8.51
CA ASN A 140 -15.61 -4.29 8.44
C ASN A 140 -15.12 -5.73 8.17
N TYR A 141 -13.98 -5.88 7.49
CA TYR A 141 -13.38 -7.17 7.15
C TYR A 141 -12.16 -7.52 8.03
N ASN A 142 -12.00 -6.82 9.15
CA ASN A 142 -10.90 -7.02 10.11
C ASN A 142 -9.52 -7.05 9.43
N ARG A 143 -9.28 -6.10 8.51
CA ARG A 143 -8.00 -5.93 7.82
C ARG A 143 -7.21 -4.82 8.49
N PHE A 144 -5.93 -5.06 8.76
CA PHE A 144 -5.02 -4.01 9.19
C PHE A 144 -4.98 -2.87 8.16
N LEU A 145 -5.00 -1.62 8.63
CA LEU A 145 -4.89 -0.45 7.77
C LEU A 145 -3.81 0.48 8.29
N GLN A 146 -2.81 0.75 7.47
CA GLN A 146 -1.80 1.76 7.72
C GLN A 146 -1.89 2.90 6.71
N ILE A 147 -2.12 4.11 7.17
CA ILE A 147 -2.09 5.31 6.33
C ILE A 147 -0.63 5.77 6.14
N ILE A 148 -0.24 6.02 4.89
CA ILE A 148 1.12 6.47 4.54
C ILE A 148 1.03 7.76 3.73
N LEU A 149 1.56 8.86 4.26
CA LEU A 149 1.74 10.10 3.52
C LEU A 149 2.97 10.01 2.64
N THR A 150 2.75 10.03 1.35
CA THR A 150 3.82 9.96 0.34
C THR A 150 4.22 11.36 -0.15
N LYS A 151 5.40 11.43 -0.78
CA LYS A 151 5.92 12.66 -1.42
C LYS A 151 6.09 13.83 -0.43
N ILE A 152 6.40 13.56 0.82
CA ILE A 152 6.61 14.61 1.82
C ILE A 152 7.80 15.52 1.45
N ASP A 153 8.72 15.04 0.61
CA ASP A 153 9.81 15.81 0.02
C ASP A 153 9.33 16.96 -0.90
N LYS A 154 8.05 16.99 -1.24
CA LYS A 154 7.40 18.08 -1.98
C LYS A 154 6.74 19.14 -1.08
N LEU A 155 6.76 18.94 0.23
CA LEU A 155 6.29 19.90 1.22
C LEU A 155 7.46 20.66 1.85
N LYS A 156 7.19 21.87 2.33
CA LYS A 156 8.13 22.57 3.22
C LYS A 156 8.16 21.86 4.58
N LYS A 157 9.29 21.85 5.27
CA LYS A 157 9.44 21.16 6.56
C LYS A 157 8.35 21.54 7.58
N ASN A 158 8.02 22.83 7.66
CA ASN A 158 7.01 23.34 8.58
C ASN A 158 5.58 22.88 8.25
N ASP A 159 5.31 22.51 6.99
CA ASP A 159 3.98 22.08 6.54
C ASP A 159 3.75 20.59 6.78
N ILE A 160 4.81 19.79 6.97
CA ILE A 160 4.70 18.33 7.13
C ILE A 160 3.85 17.98 8.35
N LYS A 161 4.15 18.59 9.51
CA LYS A 161 3.39 18.34 10.75
C LYS A 161 1.92 18.72 10.58
N LYS A 162 1.66 19.91 10.08
CA LYS A 162 0.30 20.41 9.82
C LYS A 162 -0.48 19.49 8.88
N GLN A 163 0.16 19.05 7.79
CA GLN A 163 -0.49 18.17 6.82
C GLN A 163 -0.75 16.77 7.41
N LYS A 164 0.16 16.25 8.24
CA LYS A 164 -0.03 15.00 8.97
C LYS A 164 -1.27 15.08 9.88
N GLU A 165 -1.42 16.16 10.64
CA GLU A 165 -2.57 16.41 11.51
C GLU A 165 -3.90 16.55 10.71
N ILE A 166 -3.89 17.25 9.57
CA ILE A 166 -5.08 17.37 8.72
C ILE A 166 -5.52 16.00 8.21
N ILE A 167 -4.57 15.20 7.73
CA ILE A 167 -4.89 13.92 7.11
C ILE A 167 -5.29 12.88 8.17
N SER A 168 -4.64 12.85 9.34
CA SER A 168 -5.04 11.94 10.42
C SER A 168 -6.49 12.20 10.85
N LYS A 169 -6.88 13.46 10.99
CA LYS A 169 -8.28 13.83 11.31
C LYS A 169 -9.28 13.35 10.26
N CYS A 170 -8.92 13.36 8.96
CA CYS A 170 -9.80 12.84 7.91
C CYS A 170 -10.11 11.34 8.06
N TYR A 171 -9.22 10.61 8.71
CA TYR A 171 -9.37 9.17 9.00
C TYR A 171 -9.77 8.88 10.45
N ASN A 172 -10.04 9.90 11.24
CA ASN A 172 -10.32 9.76 12.67
C ASN A 172 -9.21 8.99 13.40
N LEU A 173 -7.96 9.37 13.11
CA LEU A 173 -6.73 8.79 13.66
C LEU A 173 -5.92 9.87 14.38
N GLU A 174 -5.02 9.44 15.27
CA GLU A 174 -3.99 10.30 15.81
C GLU A 174 -2.89 10.57 14.77
N ALA A 175 -2.19 11.71 14.91
CA ALA A 175 -1.13 12.06 13.98
C ALA A 175 -0.02 10.99 13.94
N ASP A 176 0.28 10.34 15.07
CA ASP A 176 1.34 9.33 15.16
C ASP A 176 0.99 8.00 14.51
N ASP A 177 -0.29 7.74 14.24
CA ASP A 177 -0.73 6.58 13.45
C ASP A 177 -0.46 6.72 11.96
N VAL A 178 -0.13 7.93 11.50
CA VAL A 178 0.14 8.20 10.09
C VAL A 178 1.64 8.19 9.84
N LEU A 179 2.11 7.27 8.98
CA LEU A 179 3.50 7.18 8.60
C LEU A 179 3.84 8.09 7.43
N LEU A 180 5.11 8.46 7.35
CA LEU A 180 5.63 9.34 6.29
C LEU A 180 6.48 8.55 5.29
N SER A 181 6.42 8.92 4.01
CA SER A 181 7.26 8.39 2.95
C SER A 181 7.67 9.48 1.96
N GLY A 182 8.94 9.53 1.65
CA GLY A 182 9.55 10.51 0.75
C GLY A 182 11.07 10.35 0.75
N ASN A 183 11.78 11.16 -0.01
CA ASN A 183 13.23 11.13 0.01
C ASN A 183 13.77 11.44 1.41
N GLY A 184 14.74 10.65 1.87
CA GLY A 184 15.35 10.82 3.20
C GLY A 184 14.55 10.23 4.37
N ILE A 185 13.37 9.63 4.14
CA ILE A 185 12.62 8.93 5.19
C ILE A 185 13.02 7.46 5.23
N ASP A 186 13.26 6.96 6.43
CA ASP A 186 13.58 5.55 6.64
C ASP A 186 12.32 4.66 6.39
N VAL A 187 12.43 3.75 5.44
CA VAL A 187 11.35 2.79 5.14
C VAL A 187 11.21 1.71 6.20
N ASN A 188 12.20 1.51 7.06
CA ASN A 188 12.12 0.55 8.15
C ASN A 188 11.01 0.90 9.14
N LEU A 189 10.64 2.18 9.26
CA LEU A 189 9.48 2.59 10.07
C LEU A 189 8.18 1.93 9.59
N ILE A 190 8.02 1.72 8.28
CA ILE A 190 6.86 1.04 7.71
C ILE A 190 6.93 -0.46 8.00
N TRP A 191 8.11 -1.06 7.83
CA TRP A 191 8.32 -2.47 8.17
C TRP A 191 8.07 -2.73 9.65
N ASN A 192 8.63 -1.90 10.54
CA ASN A 192 8.39 -2.02 11.99
C ASN A 192 6.90 -2.02 12.31
N ARG A 193 6.13 -1.09 11.74
CA ARG A 193 4.69 -1.01 11.97
C ARG A 193 3.94 -2.27 11.48
N ILE A 194 4.35 -2.86 10.35
CA ILE A 194 3.75 -4.10 9.83
C ILE A 194 4.01 -5.28 10.77
N PHE A 195 5.26 -5.40 11.28
CA PHE A 195 5.63 -6.49 12.17
C PHE A 195 5.10 -6.30 13.59
N GLU A 196 5.09 -5.06 14.12
CA GLU A 196 4.51 -4.72 15.44
C GLU A 196 2.99 -4.98 15.50
N ALA A 197 2.31 -4.90 14.35
CA ALA A 197 0.90 -5.23 14.26
C ALA A 197 0.59 -6.73 14.43
N GLY A 198 1.62 -7.60 14.52
CA GLY A 198 1.48 -9.04 14.81
C GLY A 198 0.89 -9.89 13.66
N TYR A 199 0.75 -9.33 12.46
CA TYR A 199 0.13 -10.04 11.35
C TYR A 199 1.08 -10.97 10.58
N LEU A 200 2.39 -10.85 10.80
CA LEU A 200 3.42 -11.63 10.11
C LEU A 200 4.26 -12.48 11.09
N GLU A 201 3.69 -12.89 12.18
CA GLU A 201 4.33 -13.78 13.16
C GLU A 201 4.51 -15.21 12.66
#